data_94073c38ff03f67a5274dfd215d3c6de
#
_entry.id   94073c38ff03f67a5274dfd215d3c6de
#
_cell.length_a   1.000
_cell.length_b   1.000
_cell.length_c   1.000
_cell.angle_alpha   90.00
_cell.angle_beta   90.00
_cell.angle_gamma   90.00
#
_symmetry.space_group_name_H-M   'P 1'
#
loop_
_entity.id
_entity.type
_entity.pdbx_description
1 polymer ?
#
loop_
_entity_poly.entity_id
_entity_poly.type
_entity_poly.pdbx_seq_one_letter_code
_entity_poly.pdbx_strand_id
1 'polypeptide(L)'
;IKGRKYPKADAVALGIGIFMKKALGLAGKYVIMFLSCLFPRSRKIYIFGAWLGEQFADNPKYLFLEAQEHKEIRPIWITKNESVCRKVRELGYEAYMFDSFKGILMQLRAKYVVVCNGISDVNHTFMGRAVFLNLWHGVPLKKVGYDDDKVKNWDSKGQKIRRMIQEIPLGKEYVVATSDFYAPIYESAFRRLKSHIITLGQPRNDIFYDQSGKFHASHQLSKAAKGKKVILYTPTHRKEGKVAFPLEEHFDFKVLNDWCIQNDILFVIRRHFYHKDEKVDFSMYSNITDITERSMDIQELLMDTDILVTDYSSTYIDLSLIHIS
;
A
#
# COMPACT_ATOMS: atom_id res chain seq x y z
N ILE A 1 11.89 -0.12 47.72
CA ILE A 1 12.22 1.15 47.03
C ILE A 1 10.90 1.82 46.71
N LYS A 2 10.59 2.93 47.43
CA LYS A 2 9.33 3.67 47.34
C LYS A 2 9.22 4.35 45.98
N GLY A 3 8.13 4.06 45.23
CA GLY A 3 7.80 4.71 43.98
C GLY A 3 7.54 6.20 44.16
N ARG A 4 8.30 7.06 43.48
CA ARG A 4 8.02 8.49 43.38
C ARG A 4 6.71 8.68 42.59
N LYS A 5 5.64 9.04 43.29
CA LYS A 5 4.43 9.60 42.69
C LYS A 5 4.80 11.00 42.19
N TYR A 6 4.85 11.19 40.85
CA TYR A 6 4.91 12.55 40.30
C TYR A 6 3.62 13.30 40.64
N PRO A 7 3.69 14.55 41.05
CA PRO A 7 2.51 15.33 41.36
C PRO A 7 1.63 15.45 40.10
N LYS A 8 0.32 15.34 40.26
CA LYS A 8 -0.65 15.41 39.12
C LYS A 8 -0.49 16.68 38.28
N ALA A 9 0.01 17.76 38.82
CA ALA A 9 0.30 19.02 38.13
C ALA A 9 1.38 18.87 37.06
N ASP A 10 2.47 18.12 37.31
CA ASP A 10 3.56 17.95 36.34
C ASP A 10 3.13 17.07 35.15
N ALA A 11 2.27 16.07 35.40
CA ALA A 11 1.71 15.23 34.35
C ALA A 11 0.76 16.01 33.43
N VAL A 12 -0.01 16.96 33.99
CA VAL A 12 -0.90 17.85 33.21
C VAL A 12 -0.07 18.84 32.42
N ALA A 13 0.94 19.46 33.01
CA ALA A 13 1.83 20.41 32.34
C ALA A 13 2.60 19.75 31.17
N LEU A 14 3.08 18.50 31.38
CA LEU A 14 3.72 17.72 30.33
C LEU A 14 2.74 17.39 29.19
N GLY A 15 1.51 17.01 29.54
CA GLY A 15 0.44 16.74 28.56
C GLY A 15 0.09 17.97 27.72
N ILE A 16 -0.02 19.15 28.36
CA ILE A 16 -0.25 20.42 27.66
C ILE A 16 0.92 20.78 26.74
N GLY A 17 2.16 20.62 27.20
CA GLY A 17 3.35 20.88 26.40
C GLY A 17 3.45 19.98 25.14
N ILE A 18 3.13 18.70 25.29
CA ILE A 18 3.07 17.73 24.15
C ILE A 18 1.93 18.13 23.19
N PHE A 19 0.77 18.49 23.72
CA PHE A 19 -0.37 18.93 22.92
C PHE A 19 -0.04 20.19 22.12
N MET A 20 0.57 21.21 22.77
CA MET A 20 0.98 22.45 22.11
C MET A 20 2.03 22.20 21.02
N LYS A 21 3.05 21.36 21.25
CA LYS A 21 4.03 20.99 20.21
C LYS A 21 3.37 20.31 19.03
N LYS A 22 2.43 19.40 19.26
CA LYS A 22 1.66 18.74 18.18
C LYS A 22 0.77 19.72 17.43
N ALA A 23 0.11 20.65 18.11
CA ALA A 23 -0.74 21.68 17.51
C ALA A 23 0.07 22.65 16.66
N LEU A 24 1.21 23.14 17.16
CA LEU A 24 2.14 24.01 16.42
C LEU A 24 2.72 23.29 15.20
N GLY A 25 3.11 22.01 15.34
CA GLY A 25 3.59 21.20 14.22
C GLY A 25 2.51 20.97 13.15
N LEU A 26 1.26 20.80 13.57
CA LEU A 26 0.12 20.66 12.66
C LEU A 26 -0.14 21.99 11.92
N ALA A 27 -0.19 23.10 12.66
CA ALA A 27 -0.37 24.44 12.07
C ALA A 27 0.74 24.76 11.05
N GLY A 28 2.00 24.45 11.38
CA GLY A 28 3.13 24.61 10.46
C GLY A 28 2.97 23.80 9.18
N LYS A 29 2.51 22.56 9.26
CA LYS A 29 2.21 21.72 8.07
C LYS A 29 1.14 22.35 7.19
N TYR A 30 0.08 22.91 7.76
CA TYR A 30 -0.96 23.59 6.98
C TYR A 30 -0.44 24.86 6.31
N VAL A 31 0.36 25.67 7.01
CA VAL A 31 0.99 26.86 6.42
C VAL A 31 1.85 26.46 5.21
N ILE A 32 2.70 25.42 5.36
CA ILE A 32 3.54 24.92 4.25
C ILE A 32 2.65 24.42 3.11
N MET A 33 1.58 23.69 3.41
CA MET A 33 0.66 23.18 2.40
C MET A 33 -0.03 24.31 1.62
N PHE A 34 -0.48 25.37 2.30
CA PHE A 34 -1.04 26.56 1.64
C PHE A 34 0.02 27.29 0.80
N LEU A 35 1.23 27.47 1.32
CA LEU A 35 2.34 28.06 0.57
C LEU A 35 2.70 27.20 -0.66
N SER A 36 2.60 25.88 -0.56
CA SER A 36 2.84 24.98 -1.69
C SER A 36 1.85 25.18 -2.85
N CYS A 37 0.68 25.79 -2.59
CA CYS A 37 -0.28 26.15 -3.63
C CYS A 37 0.22 27.27 -4.56
N LEU A 38 1.18 28.08 -4.12
CA LEU A 38 1.78 29.17 -4.90
C LEU A 38 2.85 28.70 -5.88
N PHE A 39 3.38 27.49 -5.68
CA PHE A 39 4.41 26.94 -6.56
C PHE A 39 3.88 26.62 -7.96
N PRO A 40 4.62 27.00 -9.01
CA PRO A 40 4.27 26.65 -10.38
C PRO A 40 4.40 25.15 -10.60
N ARG A 41 3.30 24.50 -11.04
CA ARG A 41 3.25 23.06 -11.25
C ARG A 41 3.45 22.70 -12.71
N SER A 42 4.33 21.74 -12.95
CA SER A 42 4.59 21.18 -14.28
C SER A 42 3.61 20.06 -14.59
N ARG A 43 2.94 20.14 -15.74
CA ARG A 43 2.07 19.07 -16.24
C ARG A 43 2.84 17.84 -16.70
N LYS A 44 4.15 17.92 -16.86
CA LYS A 44 5.02 16.80 -17.24
C LYS A 44 5.42 15.93 -16.05
N ILE A 45 5.42 16.46 -14.82
CA ILE A 45 5.89 15.74 -13.63
C ILE A 45 4.73 15.02 -12.97
N TYR A 46 4.87 13.69 -12.87
CA TYR A 46 3.96 12.77 -12.21
C TYR A 46 4.67 12.15 -11.01
N ILE A 47 4.14 12.31 -9.83
CA ILE A 47 4.65 11.66 -8.62
C ILE A 47 3.87 10.36 -8.39
N PHE A 48 4.60 9.31 -8.06
CA PHE A 48 4.04 8.01 -7.69
C PHE A 48 4.49 7.64 -6.28
N GLY A 49 3.59 7.03 -5.53
CA GLY A 49 3.87 6.47 -4.20
C GLY A 49 2.85 5.38 -3.85
N ALA A 50 3.25 4.44 -3.01
CA ALA A 50 2.38 3.35 -2.60
C ALA A 50 2.63 2.94 -1.15
N TRP A 51 1.61 2.31 -0.52
CA TRP A 51 1.72 1.69 0.79
C TRP A 51 2.35 2.60 1.84
N LEU A 52 1.76 3.80 2.02
CA LEU A 52 2.21 4.84 2.96
C LEU A 52 3.64 5.35 2.69
N GLY A 53 4.14 5.15 1.47
CA GLY A 53 5.50 5.47 1.04
C GLY A 53 6.54 4.39 1.35
N GLU A 54 6.13 3.18 1.75
CA GLU A 54 7.05 2.15 2.22
C GLU A 54 7.40 1.07 1.19
N GLN A 55 6.62 0.95 0.09
CA GLN A 55 6.80 -0.14 -0.87
C GLN A 55 6.79 0.35 -2.32
N PHE A 56 7.51 -0.38 -3.19
CA PHE A 56 7.40 -0.29 -4.64
C PHE A 56 6.53 -1.45 -5.13
N ALA A 57 5.21 -1.25 -5.10
CA ALA A 57 4.23 -2.31 -5.32
C ALA A 57 2.86 -1.76 -5.74
N ASP A 58 1.94 -2.66 -6.04
CA ASP A 58 0.54 -2.38 -6.33
C ASP A 58 0.30 -1.50 -7.58
N ASN A 59 -0.92 -1.05 -7.79
CA ASN A 59 -1.34 -0.27 -8.95
C ASN A 59 -0.39 0.88 -9.32
N PRO A 60 0.13 1.69 -8.37
CA PRO A 60 1.07 2.76 -8.70
C PRO A 60 2.38 2.26 -9.31
N LYS A 61 2.91 1.09 -8.91
CA LYS A 61 4.13 0.52 -9.50
C LYS A 61 3.94 0.23 -10.98
N TYR A 62 2.88 -0.45 -11.33
CA TYR A 62 2.65 -0.89 -12.70
C TYR A 62 2.34 0.29 -13.63
N LEU A 63 1.54 1.25 -13.15
CA LEU A 63 1.31 2.49 -13.91
C LEU A 63 2.58 3.36 -14.00
N PHE A 64 3.46 3.34 -12.99
CA PHE A 64 4.76 4.01 -13.04
C PHE A 64 5.69 3.40 -14.09
N LEU A 65 5.74 2.07 -14.18
CA LEU A 65 6.54 1.36 -15.17
C LEU A 65 6.00 1.62 -16.60
N GLU A 66 4.69 1.58 -16.79
CA GLU A 66 4.05 1.95 -18.05
C GLU A 66 4.37 3.40 -18.44
N ALA A 67 4.31 4.31 -17.47
CA ALA A 67 4.56 5.73 -17.68
C ALA A 67 6.00 6.05 -18.16
N GLN A 68 6.95 5.13 -17.98
CA GLN A 68 8.33 5.30 -18.49
C GLN A 68 8.40 5.26 -20.03
N GLU A 69 7.46 4.60 -20.68
CA GLU A 69 7.38 4.51 -22.14
C GLU A 69 6.90 5.83 -22.80
N HIS A 70 6.39 6.79 -22.01
CA HIS A 70 5.80 8.04 -22.47
C HIS A 70 6.74 9.21 -22.31
N LYS A 71 7.41 9.64 -23.39
CA LYS A 71 8.44 10.71 -23.40
C LYS A 71 7.92 12.09 -23.01
N GLU A 72 6.60 12.33 -23.12
CA GLU A 72 5.95 13.60 -22.76
C GLU A 72 5.78 13.79 -21.25
N ILE A 73 5.88 12.74 -20.46
CA ILE A 73 5.78 12.76 -19.00
C ILE A 73 7.09 12.37 -18.33
N ARG A 74 7.25 12.80 -17.08
CA ARG A 74 8.39 12.49 -16.22
C ARG A 74 7.86 11.84 -14.96
N PRO A 75 7.78 10.49 -14.91
CA PRO A 75 7.34 9.78 -13.74
C PRO A 75 8.46 9.71 -12.70
N ILE A 76 8.14 9.99 -11.45
CA ILE A 76 9.07 10.02 -10.31
C ILE A 76 8.48 9.24 -9.16
N TRP A 77 9.24 8.28 -8.62
CA TRP A 77 8.84 7.53 -7.43
C TRP A 77 9.26 8.25 -6.15
N ILE A 78 8.34 8.41 -5.21
CA ILE A 78 8.61 8.98 -3.89
C ILE A 78 8.38 7.92 -2.82
N THR A 79 9.36 7.77 -1.93
CA THR A 79 9.31 6.75 -0.87
C THR A 79 9.97 7.23 0.42
N LYS A 80 9.57 6.65 1.55
CA LYS A 80 10.21 6.82 2.87
C LYS A 80 11.30 5.77 3.11
N ASN A 81 11.31 4.72 2.31
CA ASN A 81 12.18 3.56 2.48
C ASN A 81 13.40 3.66 1.57
N GLU A 82 14.59 3.75 2.16
CA GLU A 82 15.85 3.87 1.42
C GLU A 82 16.11 2.66 0.50
N SER A 83 15.76 1.46 0.94
CA SER A 83 15.95 0.26 0.13
C SER A 83 15.07 0.27 -1.11
N VAL A 84 13.84 0.76 -0.99
CA VAL A 84 12.93 0.99 -2.13
C VAL A 84 13.48 2.05 -3.06
N CYS A 85 13.95 3.19 -2.52
CA CYS A 85 14.53 4.25 -3.34
C CYS A 85 15.74 3.75 -4.15
N ARG A 86 16.60 2.95 -3.52
CA ARG A 86 17.76 2.32 -4.16
C ARG A 86 17.34 1.35 -5.25
N LYS A 87 16.42 0.42 -4.95
CA LYS A 87 15.88 -0.56 -5.89
C LYS A 87 15.33 0.11 -7.16
N VAL A 88 14.52 1.15 -7.01
CA VAL A 88 13.93 1.86 -8.16
C VAL A 88 15.02 2.54 -9.01
N ARG A 89 16.05 3.10 -8.38
CA ARG A 89 17.20 3.69 -9.10
C ARG A 89 18.07 2.65 -9.80
N GLU A 90 18.27 1.48 -9.20
CA GLU A 90 19.02 0.35 -9.80
C GLU A 90 18.29 -0.19 -11.04
N LEU A 91 16.96 -0.07 -11.12
CA LEU A 91 16.19 -0.33 -12.32
C LEU A 91 16.32 0.77 -13.41
N GLY A 92 17.09 1.84 -13.13
CA GLY A 92 17.30 2.95 -14.07
C GLY A 92 16.27 4.06 -13.98
N TYR A 93 15.38 4.04 -13.01
CA TYR A 93 14.26 4.99 -12.89
C TYR A 93 14.51 6.10 -11.88
N GLU A 94 13.77 7.19 -12.02
CA GLU A 94 13.89 8.35 -11.15
C GLU A 94 13.12 8.14 -9.84
N ALA A 95 13.84 8.15 -8.70
CA ALA A 95 13.24 8.02 -7.37
C ALA A 95 13.94 8.92 -6.35
N TYR A 96 13.17 9.42 -5.38
CA TYR A 96 13.67 10.25 -4.30
C TYR A 96 13.06 9.87 -2.96
N MET A 97 13.85 10.12 -1.91
CA MET A 97 13.33 10.06 -0.55
C MET A 97 12.30 11.17 -0.34
N PHE A 98 11.26 10.82 0.37
CA PHE A 98 10.08 11.60 0.71
C PHE A 98 10.37 13.02 1.24
N ASP A 99 11.45 13.17 2.03
CA ASP A 99 11.88 14.39 2.71
C ASP A 99 13.21 14.95 2.20
N SER A 100 13.83 14.33 1.20
CA SER A 100 15.05 14.88 0.59
C SER A 100 14.76 16.17 -0.15
N PHE A 101 15.76 17.06 -0.27
CA PHE A 101 15.62 18.31 -0.98
C PHE A 101 15.06 18.16 -2.40
N LYS A 102 15.62 17.21 -3.17
CA LYS A 102 15.13 16.90 -4.53
C LYS A 102 13.71 16.31 -4.49
N GLY A 103 13.43 15.41 -3.54
CA GLY A 103 12.10 14.83 -3.35
C GLY A 103 11.05 15.89 -3.06
N ILE A 104 11.32 16.81 -2.14
CA ILE A 104 10.45 17.95 -1.82
C ILE A 104 10.25 18.86 -3.04
N LEU A 105 11.34 19.21 -3.75
CA LEU A 105 11.27 20.06 -4.94
C LEU A 105 10.40 19.42 -6.04
N MET A 106 10.56 18.11 -6.30
CA MET A 106 9.75 17.43 -7.30
C MET A 106 8.29 17.35 -6.89
N GLN A 107 8.00 17.10 -5.62
CA GLN A 107 6.65 17.12 -5.07
C GLN A 107 6.02 18.52 -5.18
N LEU A 108 6.75 19.60 -4.90
CA LEU A 108 6.27 20.98 -5.09
C LEU A 108 5.95 21.28 -6.56
N ARG A 109 6.69 20.71 -7.51
CA ARG A 109 6.54 20.97 -8.94
C ARG A 109 5.56 20.05 -9.66
N ALA A 110 5.22 18.93 -9.10
CA ALA A 110 4.35 17.94 -9.75
C ALA A 110 2.90 18.42 -9.84
N LYS A 111 2.28 18.26 -11.01
CA LYS A 111 0.84 18.51 -11.21
C LYS A 111 0.01 17.28 -10.86
N TYR A 112 0.51 16.08 -11.11
CA TYR A 112 -0.23 14.83 -10.95
C TYR A 112 0.44 13.93 -9.91
N VAL A 113 -0.38 13.24 -9.13
CA VAL A 113 0.06 12.36 -8.05
C VAL A 113 -0.74 11.08 -8.11
N VAL A 114 -0.07 9.95 -8.21
CA VAL A 114 -0.67 8.62 -8.30
C VAL A 114 -0.38 7.84 -7.02
N VAL A 115 -1.41 7.37 -6.37
CA VAL A 115 -1.36 6.71 -5.06
C VAL A 115 -2.32 5.52 -4.99
N CYS A 116 -2.17 4.66 -3.97
CA CYS A 116 -3.10 3.55 -3.72
C CYS A 116 -3.72 3.52 -2.32
N ASN A 117 -3.10 4.16 -1.33
CA ASN A 117 -3.67 4.31 0.02
C ASN A 117 -4.07 5.76 0.34
N GLY A 118 -4.09 6.62 -0.70
CA GLY A 118 -4.41 8.02 -0.58
C GLY A 118 -3.20 8.90 -0.29
N ILE A 119 -3.45 10.09 0.23
CA ILE A 119 -2.46 11.18 0.35
C ILE A 119 -1.23 10.85 1.22
N SER A 120 -1.32 9.82 2.04
CA SER A 120 -0.22 9.40 2.93
C SER A 120 0.89 8.63 2.23
N ASP A 121 0.66 8.21 0.98
CA ASP A 121 1.67 7.53 0.16
C ASP A 121 2.81 8.47 -0.26
N VAL A 122 2.54 9.79 -0.21
CA VAL A 122 3.48 10.87 -0.55
C VAL A 122 3.47 11.97 0.51
N ASN A 123 4.35 12.96 0.42
CA ASN A 123 4.33 14.12 1.31
C ASN A 123 3.32 15.17 0.86
N HIS A 124 2.04 14.93 1.15
CA HIS A 124 0.96 15.83 0.75
C HIS A 124 1.12 17.29 1.22
N THR A 125 1.96 17.55 2.22
CA THR A 125 2.29 18.92 2.68
C THR A 125 2.84 19.79 1.55
N PHE A 126 3.53 19.20 0.58
CA PHE A 126 4.10 19.90 -0.59
C PHE A 126 3.25 19.79 -1.86
N MET A 127 2.04 19.25 -1.76
CA MET A 127 1.21 18.88 -2.90
C MET A 127 -0.01 19.78 -3.12
N GLY A 128 0.00 21.02 -2.56
CA GLY A 128 -1.12 21.95 -2.71
C GLY A 128 -1.50 22.16 -4.18
N ARG A 129 -2.80 22.08 -4.54
CA ARG A 129 -3.36 22.15 -5.89
C ARG A 129 -2.87 21.08 -6.89
N ALA A 130 -2.20 20.03 -6.43
CA ALA A 130 -1.95 18.87 -7.26
C ALA A 130 -3.26 18.11 -7.54
N VAL A 131 -3.29 17.32 -8.60
CA VAL A 131 -4.39 16.42 -8.94
C VAL A 131 -4.00 15.03 -8.49
N PHE A 132 -4.75 14.45 -7.59
CA PHE A 132 -4.54 13.09 -7.10
C PHE A 132 -5.36 12.10 -7.90
N LEU A 133 -4.72 11.01 -8.28
CA LEU A 133 -5.34 9.81 -8.82
C LEU A 133 -5.10 8.67 -7.81
N ASN A 134 -6.13 8.31 -7.08
CA ASN A 134 -6.11 7.21 -6.13
C ASN A 134 -6.59 5.94 -6.85
N LEU A 135 -5.66 5.07 -7.15
CA LEU A 135 -5.94 3.81 -7.86
C LEU A 135 -6.53 2.75 -6.94
N TRP A 136 -6.52 3.00 -5.63
CA TRP A 136 -6.84 2.03 -4.60
C TRP A 136 -5.97 0.77 -4.71
N HIS A 137 -6.22 -0.25 -3.88
CA HIS A 137 -5.36 -1.43 -3.77
C HIS A 137 -6.16 -2.75 -3.82
N GLY A 138 -7.24 -2.76 -4.56
CA GLY A 138 -8.06 -3.95 -4.78
C GLY A 138 -9.55 -3.69 -4.71
N VAL A 139 -10.31 -4.73 -5.01
CA VAL A 139 -11.76 -4.70 -4.94
C VAL A 139 -12.21 -4.73 -3.48
N PRO A 140 -13.11 -3.84 -3.02
CA PRO A 140 -13.55 -3.80 -1.63
C PRO A 140 -14.52 -4.95 -1.33
N LEU A 141 -14.03 -5.95 -0.61
CA LEU A 141 -14.84 -7.07 -0.09
C LEU A 141 -15.38 -6.81 1.32
N LYS A 142 -14.90 -5.76 1.95
CA LYS A 142 -15.28 -5.29 3.28
C LYS A 142 -15.66 -3.83 3.19
N LYS A 143 -16.39 -3.32 4.18
CA LYS A 143 -16.60 -1.88 4.33
C LYS A 143 -15.25 -1.19 4.48
N VAL A 144 -15.00 -0.16 3.69
CA VAL A 144 -13.73 0.58 3.66
C VAL A 144 -13.97 2.08 3.89
N GLY A 145 -12.92 2.80 4.25
CA GLY A 145 -12.96 4.25 4.39
C GLY A 145 -14.02 4.72 5.39
N TYR A 146 -14.89 5.64 4.97
CA TYR A 146 -15.94 6.21 5.82
C TYR A 146 -17.11 5.25 6.10
N ASP A 147 -17.25 4.16 5.35
CA ASP A 147 -18.28 3.16 5.55
C ASP A 147 -17.87 2.07 6.54
N ASP A 148 -16.58 2.01 6.92
CA ASP A 148 -16.11 1.13 7.99
C ASP A 148 -16.72 1.57 9.33
N ASP A 149 -17.35 0.64 10.03
CA ASP A 149 -18.05 0.90 11.29
C ASP A 149 -17.09 1.41 12.38
N LYS A 150 -15.81 1.06 12.31
CA LYS A 150 -14.77 1.61 13.19
C LYS A 150 -14.57 3.10 12.95
N VAL A 151 -14.60 3.55 11.70
CA VAL A 151 -14.42 4.97 11.34
C VAL A 151 -15.67 5.78 11.68
N LYS A 152 -16.86 5.21 11.55
CA LYS A 152 -18.13 5.86 11.97
C LYS A 152 -18.12 6.20 13.45
N ASN A 153 -17.53 5.33 14.28
CA ASN A 153 -17.42 5.52 15.74
C ASN A 153 -16.32 6.51 16.16
N TRP A 154 -15.39 6.83 15.26
CA TRP A 154 -14.30 7.78 15.53
C TRP A 154 -14.67 9.24 15.24
N ASP A 155 -15.86 9.50 14.77
CA ASP A 155 -16.26 10.80 14.25
C ASP A 155 -16.67 11.79 15.36
N SER A 156 -15.73 12.17 16.23
CA SER A 156 -15.88 13.41 16.97
C SER A 156 -15.92 14.60 16.00
N LYS A 157 -16.71 15.65 16.33
CA LYS A 157 -16.76 16.88 15.50
C LYS A 157 -15.37 17.42 15.15
N GLY A 158 -14.41 17.31 16.07
CA GLY A 158 -13.03 17.75 15.87
C GLY A 158 -12.27 16.93 14.79
N GLN A 159 -12.52 15.65 14.68
CA GLN A 159 -11.90 14.81 13.64
C GLN A 159 -12.45 15.11 12.25
N LYS A 160 -13.77 15.37 12.15
CA LYS A 160 -14.42 15.80 10.89
C LYS A 160 -13.84 17.11 10.39
N ILE A 161 -13.74 18.10 11.28
CA ILE A 161 -13.16 19.42 10.95
C ILE A 161 -11.69 19.27 10.52
N ARG A 162 -10.89 18.49 11.27
CA ARG A 162 -9.50 18.23 10.92
C ARG A 162 -9.34 17.64 9.52
N ARG A 163 -10.17 16.66 9.15
CA ARG A 163 -10.14 16.06 7.80
C ARG A 163 -10.54 17.06 6.72
N MET A 164 -11.63 17.81 6.93
CA MET A 164 -12.02 18.88 6.00
C MET A 164 -10.87 19.86 5.74
N ILE A 165 -10.22 20.33 6.81
CA ILE A 165 -9.10 21.28 6.67
C ILE A 165 -7.92 20.62 5.94
N GLN A 166 -7.65 19.33 6.12
CA GLN A 166 -6.59 18.60 5.42
C GLN A 166 -6.85 18.47 3.92
N GLU A 167 -8.10 18.36 3.51
CA GLU A 167 -8.49 18.14 2.12
C GLU A 167 -8.57 19.43 1.29
N ILE A 168 -8.90 20.57 1.91
CA ILE A 168 -9.12 21.84 1.21
C ILE A 168 -7.97 22.25 0.27
N PRO A 169 -6.68 22.23 0.67
CA PRO A 169 -5.60 22.70 -0.19
C PRO A 169 -5.07 21.63 -1.17
N LEU A 170 -5.52 20.38 -1.09
CA LEU A 170 -4.96 19.29 -1.90
C LEU A 170 -5.43 19.28 -3.36
N GLY A 171 -6.37 20.15 -3.74
CA GLY A 171 -6.89 20.14 -5.10
C GLY A 171 -7.89 19.01 -5.35
N LYS A 172 -7.93 18.51 -6.60
CA LYS A 172 -8.87 17.46 -6.99
C LYS A 172 -8.30 16.08 -6.73
N GLU A 173 -9.10 15.20 -6.13
CA GLU A 173 -8.80 13.77 -6.05
C GLU A 173 -9.82 12.99 -6.86
N TYR A 174 -9.31 12.13 -7.73
CA TYR A 174 -10.07 11.12 -8.46
C TYR A 174 -9.77 9.76 -7.87
N VAL A 175 -10.79 8.91 -7.74
CA VAL A 175 -10.65 7.53 -7.27
C VAL A 175 -11.03 6.60 -8.40
N VAL A 176 -10.21 5.58 -8.63
CA VAL A 176 -10.46 4.58 -9.66
C VAL A 176 -11.25 3.42 -9.08
N ALA A 177 -12.42 3.18 -9.65
CA ALA A 177 -13.24 1.98 -9.43
C ALA A 177 -13.02 0.97 -10.54
N THR A 178 -13.10 -0.31 -10.23
CA THR A 178 -12.87 -1.40 -11.20
C THR A 178 -14.07 -1.69 -12.08
N SER A 179 -15.24 -1.22 -11.68
CA SER A 179 -16.48 -1.34 -12.47
C SER A 179 -17.52 -0.34 -11.98
N ASP A 180 -18.59 -0.17 -12.76
CA ASP A 180 -19.73 0.66 -12.40
C ASP A 180 -20.48 0.12 -11.18
N PHE A 181 -20.36 -1.18 -10.90
CA PHE A 181 -20.90 -1.79 -9.68
C PHE A 181 -20.20 -1.28 -8.42
N TYR A 182 -18.87 -1.07 -8.47
CA TYR A 182 -18.11 -0.59 -7.33
C TYR A 182 -18.06 0.94 -7.22
N ALA A 183 -18.38 1.68 -8.28
CA ALA A 183 -18.33 3.13 -8.29
C ALA A 183 -19.17 3.77 -7.15
N PRO A 184 -20.45 3.39 -6.90
CA PRO A 184 -21.23 3.93 -5.79
C PRO A 184 -20.65 3.61 -4.41
N ILE A 185 -19.97 2.46 -4.26
CA ILE A 185 -19.28 2.08 -3.02
C ILE A 185 -18.14 3.05 -2.75
N TYR A 186 -17.37 3.40 -3.78
CA TYR A 186 -16.27 4.36 -3.64
C TYR A 186 -16.75 5.80 -3.45
N GLU A 187 -17.88 6.19 -4.04
CA GLU A 187 -18.51 7.49 -3.74
C GLU A 187 -18.77 7.64 -2.23
N SER A 188 -19.40 6.62 -1.62
CA SER A 188 -19.70 6.59 -0.19
C SER A 188 -18.43 6.46 0.65
N ALA A 189 -17.58 5.45 0.38
CA ALA A 189 -16.41 5.10 1.16
C ALA A 189 -15.36 6.22 1.20
N PHE A 190 -15.20 6.97 0.13
CA PHE A 190 -14.22 8.08 0.04
C PHE A 190 -14.87 9.45 0.11
N ARG A 191 -16.20 9.55 0.21
CA ARG A 191 -16.99 10.79 0.21
C ARG A 191 -16.61 11.68 -0.98
N ARG A 192 -16.57 11.09 -2.18
CA ARG A 192 -16.29 11.79 -3.42
C ARG A 192 -17.56 11.88 -4.28
N LEU A 193 -17.66 12.98 -5.03
CA LEU A 193 -18.72 13.13 -6.01
C LEU A 193 -18.56 12.09 -7.12
N LYS A 194 -19.68 11.63 -7.71
CA LYS A 194 -19.69 10.70 -8.84
C LYS A 194 -18.74 11.13 -9.97
N SER A 195 -18.66 12.43 -10.27
CA SER A 195 -17.73 12.98 -11.28
C SER A 195 -16.24 12.83 -10.94
N HIS A 196 -15.91 12.42 -9.72
CA HIS A 196 -14.55 12.14 -9.27
C HIS A 196 -14.27 10.64 -9.14
N ILE A 197 -15.23 9.79 -9.46
CA ILE A 197 -15.01 8.34 -9.57
C ILE A 197 -14.83 8.02 -11.05
N ILE A 198 -13.75 7.33 -11.36
CA ILE A 198 -13.40 6.93 -12.74
C ILE A 198 -13.43 5.41 -12.79
N THR A 199 -14.23 4.83 -13.67
CA THR A 199 -14.26 3.38 -13.88
C THR A 199 -13.17 2.99 -14.87
N LEU A 200 -12.14 2.28 -14.38
CA LEU A 200 -11.01 1.77 -15.14
C LEU A 200 -10.55 0.41 -14.57
N GLY A 201 -9.66 -0.27 -15.30
CA GLY A 201 -8.98 -1.46 -14.80
C GLY A 201 -7.96 -1.16 -13.69
N GLN A 202 -7.34 -2.21 -13.17
CA GLN A 202 -6.26 -2.13 -12.20
C GLN A 202 -4.92 -2.35 -12.91
N PRO A 203 -4.02 -1.34 -13.00
CA PRO A 203 -2.73 -1.47 -13.68
C PRO A 203 -1.87 -2.63 -13.19
N ARG A 204 -2.01 -3.01 -11.91
CA ARG A 204 -1.27 -4.15 -11.34
C ARG A 204 -1.58 -5.49 -11.99
N ASN A 205 -2.72 -5.61 -12.66
CA ASN A 205 -3.12 -6.84 -13.33
C ASN A 205 -2.53 -6.96 -14.74
N ASP A 206 -1.95 -5.88 -15.28
CA ASP A 206 -1.35 -5.88 -16.62
C ASP A 206 -0.11 -6.79 -16.69
N ILE A 207 0.55 -7.05 -15.54
CA ILE A 207 1.69 -7.98 -15.47
C ILE A 207 1.31 -9.40 -15.94
N PHE A 208 0.07 -9.80 -15.75
CA PHE A 208 -0.41 -11.14 -16.12
C PHE A 208 -0.45 -11.36 -17.64
N TYR A 209 -0.46 -10.27 -18.39
CA TYR A 209 -0.51 -10.27 -19.84
C TYR A 209 0.77 -9.70 -20.48
N ASP A 210 1.80 -9.41 -19.66
CA ASP A 210 3.04 -8.82 -20.12
C ASP A 210 3.93 -9.83 -20.85
N GLN A 211 3.97 -9.74 -22.16
CA GLN A 211 4.87 -10.52 -23.01
C GLN A 211 6.21 -9.81 -23.26
N SER A 212 6.31 -8.52 -22.93
CA SER A 212 7.50 -7.69 -23.18
C SER A 212 8.55 -7.74 -22.07
N GLY A 213 8.16 -8.18 -20.86
CA GLY A 213 8.99 -8.17 -19.66
C GLY A 213 9.18 -6.79 -19.03
N LYS A 214 8.40 -5.78 -19.45
CA LYS A 214 8.52 -4.39 -18.97
C LYS A 214 8.25 -4.23 -17.47
N PHE A 215 7.48 -5.14 -16.87
CA PHE A 215 7.18 -5.10 -15.45
C PHE A 215 8.21 -5.81 -14.57
N HIS A 216 9.30 -6.34 -15.18
CA HIS A 216 10.44 -6.96 -14.48
C HIS A 216 10.02 -8.06 -13.50
N ALA A 217 9.09 -8.94 -13.90
CA ALA A 217 8.66 -10.07 -13.08
C ALA A 217 9.84 -10.95 -12.68
N SER A 218 9.97 -11.23 -11.39
CA SER A 218 11.14 -11.93 -10.85
C SER A 218 11.07 -13.44 -10.98
N HIS A 219 9.85 -14.01 -11.10
CA HIS A 219 9.57 -15.46 -11.13
C HIS A 219 10.30 -16.24 -10.03
N GLN A 220 10.34 -15.68 -8.82
CA GLN A 220 11.10 -16.26 -7.71
C GLN A 220 10.46 -17.54 -7.19
N LEU A 221 9.12 -17.65 -7.19
CA LEU A 221 8.46 -18.87 -6.74
C LEU A 221 8.64 -20.00 -7.75
N SER A 222 8.52 -19.73 -9.04
CA SER A 222 8.76 -20.70 -10.09
C SER A 222 10.19 -21.26 -10.01
N LYS A 223 11.19 -20.39 -9.81
CA LYS A 223 12.60 -20.81 -9.60
C LYS A 223 12.78 -21.65 -8.33
N ALA A 224 12.10 -21.30 -7.24
CA ALA A 224 12.16 -22.04 -5.97
C ALA A 224 11.42 -23.37 -6.06
N ALA A 225 10.32 -23.42 -6.79
CA ALA A 225 9.48 -24.60 -6.96
C ALA A 225 10.19 -25.71 -7.76
N LYS A 226 11.13 -25.35 -8.66
CA LYS A 226 11.88 -26.34 -9.49
C LYS A 226 10.95 -27.31 -10.25
N GLY A 227 9.86 -26.81 -10.79
CA GLY A 227 8.87 -27.59 -11.53
C GLY A 227 7.74 -28.16 -10.71
N LYS A 228 7.75 -28.03 -9.37
CA LYS A 228 6.63 -28.41 -8.50
C LYS A 228 5.47 -27.43 -8.67
N LYS A 229 4.25 -27.90 -8.38
CA LYS A 229 3.08 -27.01 -8.25
C LYS A 229 3.22 -26.12 -7.03
N VAL A 230 2.79 -24.87 -7.14
CA VAL A 230 2.86 -23.86 -6.08
C VAL A 230 1.47 -23.66 -5.47
N ILE A 231 1.35 -23.92 -4.17
CA ILE A 231 0.21 -23.49 -3.36
C ILE A 231 0.65 -22.28 -2.56
N LEU A 232 0.01 -21.12 -2.80
CA LEU A 232 0.25 -19.89 -2.06
C LEU A 232 -0.84 -19.68 -1.00
N TYR A 233 -0.44 -19.69 0.27
CA TYR A 233 -1.32 -19.40 1.40
C TYR A 233 -1.14 -17.96 1.87
N THR A 234 -2.19 -17.13 1.72
CA THR A 234 -2.19 -15.71 2.09
C THR A 234 -3.38 -15.36 3.00
N PRO A 235 -3.31 -15.70 4.28
CA PRO A 235 -4.37 -15.33 5.22
C PRO A 235 -4.40 -13.82 5.45
N THR A 236 -5.61 -13.24 5.60
CA THR A 236 -5.73 -11.83 5.98
C THR A 236 -5.50 -11.66 7.47
N HIS A 237 -5.06 -10.46 7.87
CA HIS A 237 -4.82 -10.12 9.27
C HIS A 237 -6.11 -10.15 10.12
N ARG A 238 -5.96 -10.49 11.40
CA ARG A 238 -7.04 -10.44 12.38
C ARG A 238 -6.89 -9.19 13.24
N LYS A 239 -7.97 -8.37 13.33
CA LYS A 239 -8.02 -7.13 14.13
C LYS A 239 -6.75 -6.26 13.99
N GLU A 240 -6.30 -6.02 12.76
CA GLU A 240 -5.12 -5.20 12.46
C GLU A 240 -3.83 -5.71 13.14
N GLY A 241 -3.64 -7.03 13.22
CA GLY A 241 -2.51 -7.65 13.87
C GLY A 241 -2.57 -7.65 15.42
N LYS A 242 -3.68 -7.18 16.02
CA LYS A 242 -3.86 -7.19 17.48
C LYS A 242 -4.23 -8.58 18.04
N VAL A 243 -4.58 -9.52 17.17
CA VAL A 243 -4.84 -10.91 17.52
C VAL A 243 -3.81 -11.76 16.81
N ALA A 244 -3.05 -12.52 17.57
CA ALA A 244 -2.11 -13.49 17.03
C ALA A 244 -2.81 -14.51 16.12
N PHE A 245 -2.11 -14.96 15.12
CA PHE A 245 -2.55 -16.01 14.21
C PHE A 245 -1.47 -17.08 14.11
N PRO A 246 -1.28 -17.88 15.20
CA PRO A 246 -0.25 -18.90 15.23
C PRO A 246 -0.61 -20.00 14.22
N LEU A 247 0.27 -20.20 13.26
CA LEU A 247 0.04 -21.17 12.18
C LEU A 247 0.01 -22.60 12.69
N GLU A 248 0.76 -22.88 13.75
CA GLU A 248 0.88 -24.19 14.38
C GLU A 248 -0.43 -24.70 15.01
N GLU A 249 -1.34 -23.78 15.35
CA GLU A 249 -2.68 -24.14 15.84
C GLU A 249 -3.62 -24.57 14.68
N HIS A 250 -3.25 -24.25 13.44
CA HIS A 250 -4.08 -24.49 12.25
C HIS A 250 -3.53 -25.58 11.35
N PHE A 251 -2.23 -25.88 11.42
CA PHE A 251 -1.56 -26.84 10.56
C PHE A 251 -0.65 -27.79 11.36
N ASP A 252 -0.79 -29.10 11.11
CA ASP A 252 0.29 -30.05 11.36
C ASP A 252 1.28 -29.96 10.19
N PHE A 253 2.35 -29.20 10.37
CA PHE A 253 3.33 -28.93 9.31
C PHE A 253 4.10 -30.17 8.88
N LYS A 254 4.25 -31.19 9.75
CA LYS A 254 4.86 -32.45 9.36
C LYS A 254 3.98 -33.19 8.36
N VAL A 255 2.72 -33.36 8.70
CA VAL A 255 1.74 -34.02 7.81
C VAL A 255 1.59 -33.25 6.50
N LEU A 256 1.52 -31.90 6.57
CA LEU A 256 1.43 -31.05 5.39
C LEU A 256 2.67 -31.20 4.49
N ASN A 257 3.88 -31.19 5.07
CA ASN A 257 5.12 -31.33 4.30
C ASN A 257 5.21 -32.71 3.63
N ASP A 258 4.88 -33.78 4.35
CA ASP A 258 4.89 -35.12 3.80
C ASP A 258 3.89 -35.25 2.63
N TRP A 259 2.71 -34.66 2.75
CA TRP A 259 1.74 -34.58 1.66
C TRP A 259 2.25 -33.77 0.47
N CYS A 260 2.90 -32.63 0.72
CA CYS A 260 3.49 -31.80 -0.32
C CYS A 260 4.60 -32.53 -1.09
N ILE A 261 5.42 -33.32 -0.39
CA ILE A 261 6.47 -34.15 -1.02
C ILE A 261 5.83 -35.21 -1.93
N GLN A 262 4.81 -35.94 -1.44
CA GLN A 262 4.12 -37.00 -2.20
C GLN A 262 3.41 -36.49 -3.46
N ASN A 263 2.96 -35.23 -3.48
CA ASN A 263 2.20 -34.63 -4.57
C ASN A 263 3.00 -33.64 -5.43
N ASP A 264 4.30 -33.51 -5.20
CA ASP A 264 5.20 -32.63 -5.93
C ASP A 264 4.78 -31.16 -5.84
N ILE A 265 4.49 -30.72 -4.60
CA ILE A 265 3.98 -29.37 -4.29
C ILE A 265 5.00 -28.60 -3.47
N LEU A 266 5.12 -27.30 -3.74
CA LEU A 266 5.73 -26.31 -2.85
C LEU A 266 4.62 -25.49 -2.18
N PHE A 267 4.51 -25.57 -0.86
CA PHE A 267 3.57 -24.79 -0.07
C PHE A 267 4.25 -23.50 0.42
N VAL A 268 3.75 -22.37 -0.03
CA VAL A 268 4.31 -21.05 0.24
C VAL A 268 3.40 -20.26 1.16
N ILE A 269 3.93 -19.80 2.29
CA ILE A 269 3.20 -19.02 3.27
C ILE A 269 3.60 -17.55 3.11
N ARG A 270 2.59 -16.67 3.00
CA ARG A 270 2.76 -15.22 3.04
C ARG A 270 1.69 -14.60 3.91
N ARG A 271 2.02 -14.35 5.16
CA ARG A 271 1.14 -13.66 6.09
C ARG A 271 1.13 -12.15 5.84
N HIS A 272 0.12 -11.48 6.34
CA HIS A 272 0.07 -10.01 6.31
C HIS A 272 1.23 -9.43 7.14
N PHE A 273 1.79 -8.28 6.73
CA PHE A 273 2.94 -7.65 7.38
C PHE A 273 2.75 -7.35 8.88
N TYR A 274 1.52 -7.27 9.37
CA TYR A 274 1.22 -7.15 10.81
C TYR A 274 1.64 -8.38 11.63
N HIS A 275 1.85 -9.53 10.98
CA HIS A 275 2.27 -10.79 11.60
C HIS A 275 3.72 -11.18 11.30
N LYS A 276 4.53 -10.24 10.79
CA LYS A 276 5.94 -10.49 10.43
C LYS A 276 6.81 -10.91 11.62
N ASP A 277 6.44 -10.51 12.84
CA ASP A 277 7.19 -10.81 14.07
C ASP A 277 6.82 -12.18 14.67
N GLU A 278 5.76 -12.83 14.16
CA GLU A 278 5.36 -14.19 14.53
C GLU A 278 6.21 -15.20 13.73
N LYS A 279 7.40 -15.53 14.22
CA LYS A 279 8.35 -16.39 13.50
C LYS A 279 8.04 -17.85 13.77
N VAL A 280 7.96 -18.63 12.69
CA VAL A 280 7.96 -20.09 12.71
C VAL A 280 9.18 -20.57 11.93
N ASP A 281 9.92 -21.52 12.48
CA ASP A 281 11.07 -22.10 11.80
C ASP A 281 10.62 -23.25 10.87
N PHE A 282 10.67 -22.97 9.59
CA PHE A 282 10.36 -23.95 8.53
C PHE A 282 11.60 -24.63 7.94
N SER A 283 12.80 -24.43 8.50
CA SER A 283 14.07 -24.98 7.94
C SER A 283 14.11 -26.50 7.85
N MET A 284 13.33 -27.18 8.70
CA MET A 284 13.21 -28.63 8.72
C MET A 284 12.27 -29.19 7.62
N TYR A 285 11.48 -28.34 6.95
CA TYR A 285 10.51 -28.76 5.94
C TYR A 285 11.00 -28.41 4.54
N SER A 286 11.17 -29.43 3.70
CA SER A 286 11.73 -29.25 2.34
C SER A 286 10.76 -28.61 1.35
N ASN A 287 9.46 -28.77 1.58
CA ASN A 287 8.41 -28.34 0.67
C ASN A 287 7.49 -27.26 1.26
N ILE A 288 7.88 -26.65 2.40
CA ILE A 288 7.17 -25.51 2.99
C ILE A 288 8.15 -24.33 3.11
N THR A 289 7.73 -23.13 2.75
CA THR A 289 8.53 -21.91 2.90
C THR A 289 7.67 -20.73 3.32
N ASP A 290 8.16 -19.94 4.28
CA ASP A 290 7.55 -18.64 4.66
C ASP A 290 8.31 -17.51 3.98
N ILE A 291 7.59 -16.67 3.24
CA ILE A 291 8.12 -15.50 2.55
C ILE A 291 7.56 -14.19 3.12
N THR A 292 6.95 -14.21 4.28
CA THR A 292 6.29 -13.06 4.92
C THR A 292 7.23 -11.86 5.08
N GLU A 293 8.50 -12.10 5.43
CA GLU A 293 9.51 -11.04 5.59
C GLU A 293 10.05 -10.52 4.26
N ARG A 294 9.84 -11.22 3.15
CA ARG A 294 10.37 -10.84 1.84
C ARG A 294 9.50 -9.77 1.22
N SER A 295 10.13 -8.67 0.80
CA SER A 295 9.47 -7.59 0.07
C SER A 295 9.19 -7.99 -1.38
N MET A 296 8.30 -8.98 -1.57
CA MET A 296 7.85 -9.43 -2.89
C MET A 296 6.48 -8.87 -3.22
N ASP A 297 6.28 -8.49 -4.47
CA ASP A 297 4.99 -8.02 -4.95
C ASP A 297 4.03 -9.20 -5.08
N ILE A 298 2.79 -9.01 -4.63
CA ILE A 298 1.78 -10.07 -4.67
C ILE A 298 1.45 -10.49 -6.10
N GLN A 299 1.43 -9.56 -7.05
CA GLN A 299 1.16 -9.87 -8.45
C GLN A 299 2.23 -10.77 -9.06
N GLU A 300 3.51 -10.52 -8.73
CA GLU A 300 4.61 -11.40 -9.16
C GLU A 300 4.48 -12.81 -8.58
N LEU A 301 3.99 -12.92 -7.33
CA LEU A 301 3.76 -14.23 -6.70
C LEU A 301 2.59 -14.98 -7.37
N LEU A 302 1.52 -14.25 -7.70
CA LEU A 302 0.35 -14.84 -8.34
C LEU A 302 0.66 -15.44 -9.72
N MET A 303 1.60 -14.84 -10.49
CA MET A 303 2.04 -15.40 -11.78
C MET A 303 2.63 -16.80 -11.66
N ASP A 304 3.26 -17.10 -10.53
CA ASP A 304 3.92 -18.38 -10.26
C ASP A 304 3.04 -19.32 -9.40
N THR A 305 1.77 -18.96 -9.15
CA THR A 305 0.87 -19.69 -8.23
C THR A 305 -0.13 -20.54 -9.02
N ASP A 306 -0.15 -21.85 -8.75
CA ASP A 306 -1.17 -22.76 -9.31
C ASP A 306 -2.45 -22.75 -8.46
N ILE A 307 -2.32 -22.69 -7.15
CA ILE A 307 -3.46 -22.71 -6.21
C ILE A 307 -3.26 -21.62 -5.14
N LEU A 308 -4.28 -20.79 -4.97
CA LEU A 308 -4.32 -19.79 -3.91
C LEU A 308 -5.25 -20.25 -2.78
N VAL A 309 -4.71 -20.27 -1.57
CA VAL A 309 -5.49 -20.46 -0.34
C VAL A 309 -5.52 -19.12 0.41
N THR A 310 -6.69 -18.51 0.48
CA THR A 310 -6.89 -17.22 1.14
C THR A 310 -8.29 -17.11 1.74
N ASP A 311 -8.55 -16.04 2.47
CA ASP A 311 -9.88 -15.74 3.00
C ASP A 311 -10.45 -14.45 2.35
N TYR A 312 -10.88 -13.46 3.11
CA TYR A 312 -11.50 -12.22 2.60
C TYR A 312 -10.48 -11.24 2.00
N SER A 313 -9.77 -11.65 0.96
CA SER A 313 -8.77 -10.84 0.23
C SER A 313 -9.16 -10.66 -1.23
N SER A 314 -8.97 -9.48 -1.80
CA SER A 314 -9.15 -9.23 -3.24
C SER A 314 -8.14 -10.00 -4.12
N THR A 315 -7.14 -10.61 -3.53
CA THR A 315 -6.09 -11.38 -4.22
C THR A 315 -6.68 -12.54 -5.04
N TYR A 316 -7.77 -13.18 -4.57
CA TYR A 316 -8.41 -14.25 -5.34
C TYR A 316 -9.07 -13.73 -6.63
N ILE A 317 -9.55 -12.49 -6.62
CA ILE A 317 -10.10 -11.85 -7.83
C ILE A 317 -8.97 -11.61 -8.83
N ASP A 318 -7.81 -11.16 -8.37
CA ASP A 318 -6.65 -10.95 -9.25
C ASP A 318 -6.19 -12.30 -9.86
N LEU A 319 -6.08 -13.37 -9.05
CA LEU A 319 -5.69 -14.69 -9.57
C LEU A 319 -6.70 -15.22 -10.58
N SER A 320 -8.00 -14.96 -10.40
CA SER A 320 -9.03 -15.44 -11.33
C SER A 320 -8.84 -14.95 -12.76
N LEU A 321 -8.14 -13.80 -12.95
CA LEU A 321 -7.82 -13.29 -14.27
C LEU A 321 -6.80 -14.15 -15.03
N ILE A 322 -6.01 -14.97 -14.33
CA ILE A 322 -5.02 -15.87 -14.93
C ILE A 322 -5.61 -17.27 -15.19
N HIS A 323 -6.50 -17.71 -14.30
CA HIS A 323 -6.98 -19.10 -14.27
C HIS A 323 -8.42 -19.29 -14.76
N ILE A 324 -9.11 -18.23 -15.20
CA ILE A 324 -10.39 -18.35 -15.90
C ILE A 324 -10.08 -18.60 -17.37
N SER A 325 -9.93 -19.86 -17.72
CA SER A 325 -9.92 -20.37 -19.10
C SER A 325 -11.02 -21.40 -19.27
#